data_aa64aa1a0d3d2ee34fcdb00da794196d
#
_entry.id   aa64aa1a0d3d2ee34fcdb00da794196d
#
_cell.length_a   1.000
_cell.length_b   1.000
_cell.length_c   1.000
_cell.angle_alpha   90.00
_cell.angle_beta   90.00
_cell.angle_gamma   90.00
#
_symmetry.space_group_name_H-M   'P 1'
#
loop_
_entity.id
_entity.type
_entity.pdbx_description
1 polymer ?
#
loop_
_entity_poly.entity_id
_entity_poly.type
_entity_poly.pdbx_seq_one_letter_code
_entity_poly.pdbx_strand_id
1 'polypeptide(L)'
;MLNLSEQWLEMPLAPHGTTRFHYVWLRDNCHCSECRHPDTKERILATASIPTTIAPTQAEIGETALTVVWNDQQHVSEYPLQWLLAHDYATAPPETDVAKPKVKLWGRELQAEIPRFDYQTLHSDESAMLAWCEAVRDIGLTVVENAPLVEGEIERFAETVAVVRETIYDRLHNVRATPGEYNAYNVASTTLELKPHTDMPNYNNPPGVQMFHFLVNESEGGESTAVDGFKVAADLLARDPQAYQTLATTPVEFRMFSSRGDIQSSNPLLTLDHSGELNVFRFSNQLAQPARISAEQMSEFYRAYQLLGQMIEDPSYKIEFRMKTGDIMVTNNLRVLHGRNSYDANSGARHLQLSYMDFDDVLSRIRMLKQAQSGAS
;
A
#
# COMPACT_ATOMS: atom_id res chain seq x y z
N MET A 1 2.29 24.61 -35.21
CA MET A 1 3.42 25.56 -35.32
C MET A 1 3.99 25.73 -33.93
N LEU A 2 5.31 25.70 -33.77
CA LEU A 2 5.97 25.94 -32.46
C LEU A 2 5.86 27.43 -32.12
N ASN A 3 5.45 27.75 -30.90
CA ASN A 3 5.36 29.13 -30.40
C ASN A 3 6.21 29.26 -29.12
N LEU A 4 7.08 30.26 -29.07
CA LEU A 4 7.96 30.54 -27.92
C LEU A 4 7.45 31.74 -27.15
N SER A 5 7.27 31.58 -25.84
CA SER A 5 6.92 32.62 -24.88
C SER A 5 8.12 32.98 -24.00
N GLU A 6 7.94 33.78 -22.94
CA GLU A 6 9.04 34.11 -22.02
C GLU A 6 9.53 32.93 -21.18
N GLN A 7 8.63 31.99 -20.83
CA GLN A 7 8.95 30.91 -19.89
C GLN A 7 8.62 29.50 -20.40
N TRP A 8 7.94 29.36 -21.52
CA TRP A 8 7.50 28.08 -22.09
C TRP A 8 7.42 28.12 -23.61
N LEU A 9 7.41 26.95 -24.18
CA LEU A 9 7.01 26.76 -25.58
C LEU A 9 5.63 26.11 -25.66
N GLU A 10 4.90 26.42 -26.73
CA GLU A 10 3.66 25.74 -27.12
C GLU A 10 3.88 25.03 -28.44
N MET A 11 3.38 23.80 -28.51
CA MET A 11 3.54 22.96 -29.71
C MET A 11 2.31 22.06 -29.91
N PRO A 12 2.00 21.73 -31.16
CA PRO A 12 1.00 20.70 -31.44
C PRO A 12 1.53 19.33 -31.03
N LEU A 13 0.73 18.57 -30.27
CA LEU A 13 1.08 17.22 -29.80
C LEU A 13 -0.17 16.33 -29.86
N ALA A 14 -0.34 15.59 -30.97
CA ALA A 14 -1.49 14.71 -31.14
C ALA A 14 -1.43 13.53 -30.16
N PRO A 15 -2.58 13.12 -29.55
CA PRO A 15 -3.94 13.59 -29.80
C PRO A 15 -4.37 14.81 -28.95
N HIS A 16 -3.51 15.33 -28.05
CA HIS A 16 -3.85 16.34 -27.06
C HIS A 16 -4.07 17.77 -27.63
N GLY A 17 -3.80 17.99 -28.92
CA GLY A 17 -3.90 19.31 -29.52
C GLY A 17 -2.66 20.16 -29.28
N THR A 18 -2.83 21.44 -28.88
CA THR A 18 -1.70 22.31 -28.53
C THR A 18 -1.42 22.20 -27.04
N THR A 19 -0.19 21.86 -26.71
CA THR A 19 0.27 21.70 -25.34
C THR A 19 1.43 22.65 -25.01
N ARG A 20 1.71 22.82 -23.71
CA ARG A 20 2.69 23.76 -23.18
C ARG A 20 3.74 23.06 -22.35
N PHE A 21 5.02 23.39 -22.60
CA PHE A 21 6.14 22.90 -21.80
C PHE A 21 7.02 24.06 -21.33
N HIS A 22 7.23 24.19 -20.01
CA HIS A 22 8.09 25.21 -19.44
C HIS A 22 9.57 24.92 -19.69
N TYR A 23 10.36 25.94 -19.95
CA TYR A 23 11.79 25.78 -20.27
C TYR A 23 12.58 25.11 -19.15
N VAL A 24 12.35 25.52 -17.89
CA VAL A 24 13.00 24.88 -16.74
C VAL A 24 12.65 23.40 -16.65
N TRP A 25 11.39 23.03 -16.89
CA TRP A 25 10.96 21.62 -16.87
C TRP A 25 11.63 20.81 -18.00
N LEU A 26 11.65 21.34 -19.21
CA LEU A 26 12.35 20.69 -20.33
C LEU A 26 13.84 20.53 -20.00
N ARG A 27 14.52 21.61 -19.61
CA ARG A 27 15.98 21.57 -19.31
C ARG A 27 16.31 20.58 -18.18
N ASP A 28 15.49 20.53 -17.12
CA ASP A 28 15.62 19.62 -16.01
C ASP A 28 15.43 18.16 -16.40
N ASN A 29 14.63 17.90 -17.43
CA ASN A 29 14.36 16.56 -17.94
C ASN A 29 15.12 16.21 -19.21
N CYS A 30 16.26 16.84 -19.48
CA CYS A 30 17.14 16.48 -20.59
C CYS A 30 17.60 15.02 -20.52
N HIS A 31 17.56 14.32 -21.65
CA HIS A 31 17.87 12.89 -21.75
C HIS A 31 19.31 12.57 -22.15
N CYS A 32 20.14 13.59 -22.48
CA CYS A 32 21.50 13.34 -22.93
C CYS A 32 22.37 12.73 -21.82
N SER A 33 23.50 12.13 -22.21
CA SER A 33 24.42 11.44 -21.30
C SER A 33 25.13 12.36 -20.27
N GLU A 34 25.14 13.67 -20.50
CA GLU A 34 25.64 14.64 -19.52
C GLU A 34 24.63 14.97 -18.43
N CYS A 35 23.33 14.79 -18.72
CA CYS A 35 22.23 15.10 -17.78
C CYS A 35 21.64 13.85 -17.11
N ARG A 36 21.76 12.68 -17.76
CA ARG A 36 21.33 11.37 -17.22
C ARG A 36 22.40 10.32 -17.45
N HIS A 37 22.62 9.49 -16.43
CA HIS A 37 23.53 8.37 -16.55
C HIS A 37 23.04 7.38 -17.62
N PRO A 38 23.88 6.95 -18.58
CA PRO A 38 23.42 6.15 -19.71
C PRO A 38 22.89 4.77 -19.31
N ASP A 39 23.40 4.17 -18.24
CA ASP A 39 22.98 2.83 -17.80
C ASP A 39 21.89 2.90 -16.72
N THR A 40 22.11 3.66 -15.63
CA THR A 40 21.17 3.72 -14.50
C THR A 40 19.96 4.59 -14.77
N LYS A 41 20.02 5.44 -15.81
CA LYS A 41 18.99 6.45 -16.13
C LYS A 41 18.74 7.50 -15.04
N GLU A 42 19.56 7.47 -13.99
CA GLU A 42 19.51 8.46 -12.92
C GLU A 42 19.94 9.83 -13.43
N ARG A 43 19.39 10.87 -12.81
CA ARG A 43 19.69 12.25 -13.15
C ARG A 43 21.11 12.62 -12.62
N ILE A 44 21.97 13.12 -13.50
CA ILE A 44 23.29 13.71 -13.17
C ILE A 44 23.13 15.22 -12.98
N LEU A 45 22.28 15.85 -13.81
CA LEU A 45 22.01 17.28 -13.72
C LEU A 45 21.33 17.61 -12.38
N ALA A 46 21.93 18.55 -11.64
CA ALA A 46 21.30 19.13 -10.46
C ALA A 46 20.30 20.21 -10.87
N THR A 47 19.03 20.08 -10.52
CA THR A 47 17.98 21.06 -10.84
C THR A 47 18.37 22.48 -10.40
N ALA A 48 19.04 22.62 -9.25
CA ALA A 48 19.51 23.90 -8.72
C ALA A 48 20.60 24.59 -9.57
N SER A 49 21.26 23.87 -10.49
CA SER A 49 22.24 24.46 -11.40
C SER A 49 21.64 25.08 -12.66
N ILE A 50 20.34 24.86 -12.92
CA ILE A 50 19.66 25.44 -14.07
C ILE A 50 19.43 26.93 -13.80
N PRO A 51 19.92 27.83 -14.70
CA PRO A 51 19.68 29.26 -14.52
C PRO A 51 18.18 29.60 -14.50
N THR A 52 17.77 30.51 -13.63
CA THR A 52 16.36 30.99 -13.58
C THR A 52 15.94 31.73 -14.87
N THR A 53 16.93 32.13 -15.68
CA THR A 53 16.77 32.77 -16.98
C THR A 53 16.89 31.78 -18.13
N ILE A 54 16.78 30.48 -17.87
CA ILE A 54 16.88 29.45 -18.91
C ILE A 54 15.84 29.68 -20.02
N ALA A 55 16.30 29.74 -21.25
CA ALA A 55 15.47 29.92 -22.44
C ALA A 55 16.11 29.24 -23.65
N PRO A 56 15.33 28.81 -24.64
CA PRO A 56 15.87 28.29 -25.88
C PRO A 56 16.49 29.42 -26.72
N THR A 57 17.66 29.18 -27.28
CA THR A 57 18.20 29.97 -28.39
C THR A 57 17.68 29.49 -29.74
N GLN A 58 17.36 28.18 -29.81
CA GLN A 58 16.72 27.54 -30.95
C GLN A 58 15.81 26.41 -30.47
N ALA A 59 14.69 26.19 -31.14
CA ALA A 59 13.82 25.04 -30.90
C ALA A 59 13.17 24.59 -32.21
N GLU A 60 13.19 23.29 -32.48
CA GLU A 60 12.65 22.70 -33.69
C GLU A 60 11.91 21.39 -33.39
N ILE A 61 10.73 21.22 -34.00
CA ILE A 61 9.99 19.97 -33.97
C ILE A 61 10.33 19.17 -35.20
N GLY A 62 11.02 18.04 -35.03
CA GLY A 62 11.23 17.04 -36.03
C GLY A 62 10.08 16.04 -36.16
N GLU A 63 10.26 14.99 -36.95
CA GLU A 63 9.24 13.94 -37.11
C GLU A 63 9.02 13.11 -35.85
N THR A 64 10.06 12.88 -35.04
CA THR A 64 10.02 12.00 -33.88
C THR A 64 10.40 12.67 -32.57
N ALA A 65 11.01 13.86 -32.62
CA ALA A 65 11.50 14.55 -31.42
C ALA A 65 11.42 16.06 -31.53
N LEU A 66 11.35 16.72 -30.38
CA LEU A 66 11.61 18.14 -30.18
C LEU A 66 13.08 18.32 -29.83
N THR A 67 13.81 19.14 -30.61
CA THR A 67 15.19 19.53 -30.31
C THR A 67 15.22 20.96 -29.78
N VAL A 68 15.94 21.22 -28.69
CA VAL A 68 16.07 22.54 -28.07
C VAL A 68 17.55 22.83 -27.80
N VAL A 69 18.00 23.97 -28.26
CA VAL A 69 19.33 24.54 -27.92
C VAL A 69 19.12 25.61 -26.87
N TRP A 70 19.76 25.48 -25.72
CA TRP A 70 19.57 26.35 -24.57
C TRP A 70 20.60 27.51 -24.54
N ASN A 71 20.25 28.61 -23.90
CA ASN A 71 21.18 29.69 -23.57
C ASN A 71 22.19 29.31 -22.49
N ASP A 72 22.02 28.15 -21.84
CA ASP A 72 22.96 27.54 -20.92
C ASP A 72 24.04 26.78 -21.70
N GLN A 73 25.21 27.41 -21.91
CA GLN A 73 26.38 26.86 -22.61
C GLN A 73 26.09 26.24 -23.99
N GLN A 74 25.01 26.69 -24.67
CA GLN A 74 24.52 26.10 -25.93
C GLN A 74 24.21 24.61 -25.80
N HIS A 75 23.80 24.17 -24.60
CA HIS A 75 23.43 22.79 -24.36
C HIS A 75 22.25 22.37 -25.26
N VAL A 76 22.36 21.18 -25.87
CA VAL A 76 21.33 20.64 -26.74
C VAL A 76 20.55 19.54 -26.03
N SER A 77 19.23 19.66 -26.02
CA SER A 77 18.34 18.63 -25.52
C SER A 77 17.43 18.11 -26.61
N GLU A 78 17.23 16.80 -26.64
CA GLU A 78 16.30 16.13 -27.55
C GLU A 78 15.25 15.36 -26.73
N TYR A 79 13.97 15.57 -27.07
CA TYR A 79 12.83 14.97 -26.38
C TYR A 79 11.98 14.19 -27.39
N PRO A 80 11.88 12.85 -27.29
CA PRO A 80 10.97 12.07 -28.10
C PRO A 80 9.53 12.57 -27.96
N LEU A 81 8.80 12.74 -29.06
CA LEU A 81 7.41 13.25 -29.00
C LEU A 81 6.50 12.33 -28.19
N GLN A 82 6.74 11.01 -28.23
CA GLN A 82 6.00 10.05 -27.39
C GLN A 82 6.26 10.26 -25.91
N TRP A 83 7.51 10.62 -25.53
CA TRP A 83 7.84 10.91 -24.15
C TRP A 83 7.15 12.21 -23.69
N LEU A 84 7.17 13.26 -24.53
CA LEU A 84 6.45 14.51 -24.24
C LEU A 84 4.95 14.27 -24.09
N LEU A 85 4.36 13.43 -24.94
CA LEU A 85 2.95 13.05 -24.86
C LEU A 85 2.61 12.35 -23.54
N ALA A 86 3.45 11.41 -23.13
CA ALA A 86 3.26 10.68 -21.87
C ALA A 86 3.44 11.57 -20.60
N HIS A 87 4.11 12.72 -20.74
CA HIS A 87 4.40 13.64 -19.64
C HIS A 87 3.73 15.02 -19.82
N ASP A 88 2.71 15.10 -20.67
CA ASP A 88 1.96 16.33 -20.89
C ASP A 88 1.13 16.69 -19.66
N TYR A 89 1.62 17.66 -18.89
CA TYR A 89 0.98 18.14 -17.66
C TYR A 89 -0.01 19.29 -17.93
N ALA A 90 -0.13 19.80 -19.13
CA ALA A 90 -1.09 20.86 -19.51
C ALA A 90 -2.48 20.28 -19.78
N THR A 91 -2.57 19.06 -20.24
CA THR A 91 -3.77 18.24 -20.23
C THR A 91 -3.65 17.23 -19.09
N ALA A 92 -4.75 16.82 -18.49
CA ALA A 92 -4.68 15.83 -17.40
C ALA A 92 -3.86 14.62 -17.87
N PRO A 93 -2.69 14.33 -17.26
CA PRO A 93 -1.86 13.23 -17.72
C PRO A 93 -2.68 11.93 -17.64
N PRO A 94 -2.59 11.04 -18.65
CA PRO A 94 -3.20 9.74 -18.52
C PRO A 94 -2.60 9.03 -17.32
N GLU A 95 -3.43 8.23 -16.62
CA GLU A 95 -2.93 7.37 -15.53
C GLU A 95 -1.85 6.44 -16.09
N THR A 96 -0.61 6.74 -15.77
CA THR A 96 0.56 6.00 -16.30
C THR A 96 1.03 4.89 -15.37
N ASP A 97 0.63 4.93 -14.07
CA ASP A 97 1.00 3.88 -13.14
C ASP A 97 0.11 2.65 -13.31
N VAL A 98 0.60 1.67 -14.05
CA VAL A 98 -0.06 0.36 -14.24
C VAL A 98 -0.28 -0.42 -12.94
N ALA A 99 0.37 -0.02 -11.85
CA ALA A 99 0.23 -0.60 -10.53
C ALA A 99 -0.66 0.22 -9.60
N LYS A 100 -1.20 1.37 -10.04
CA LYS A 100 -2.12 2.17 -9.21
C LYS A 100 -3.26 1.31 -8.68
N PRO A 101 -3.61 1.40 -7.38
CA PRO A 101 -4.69 0.64 -6.80
C PRO A 101 -6.04 0.92 -7.46
N LYS A 102 -6.71 -0.16 -7.85
CA LYS A 102 -8.11 -0.13 -8.34
C LYS A 102 -9.01 -0.67 -7.24
N VAL A 103 -9.13 0.10 -6.17
CA VAL A 103 -9.77 -0.31 -4.92
C VAL A 103 -11.19 -0.83 -5.18
N LYS A 104 -11.42 -2.08 -4.81
CA LYS A 104 -12.75 -2.73 -4.80
C LYS A 104 -13.20 -2.85 -3.36
N LEU A 105 -14.11 -1.96 -2.96
CA LEU A 105 -14.69 -1.98 -1.62
C LEU A 105 -15.58 -3.23 -1.45
N TRP A 106 -15.53 -3.81 -0.24
CA TRP A 106 -16.32 -4.99 0.07
C TRP A 106 -16.90 -4.97 1.49
N GLY A 107 -17.99 -5.69 1.68
CA GLY A 107 -18.61 -5.97 2.95
C GLY A 107 -18.74 -7.49 3.16
N ARG A 108 -19.82 -7.91 3.83
CA ARG A 108 -20.07 -9.33 4.13
C ARG A 108 -20.13 -10.24 2.90
N GLU A 109 -20.49 -9.71 1.73
CA GLU A 109 -20.58 -10.46 0.47
C GLU A 109 -19.27 -11.12 0.07
N LEU A 110 -18.12 -10.55 0.43
CA LEU A 110 -16.80 -11.15 0.11
C LEU A 110 -16.61 -12.53 0.76
N GLN A 111 -17.34 -12.84 1.82
CA GLN A 111 -17.21 -14.15 2.50
C GLN A 111 -17.45 -15.34 1.57
N ALA A 112 -18.32 -15.19 0.58
CA ALA A 112 -18.60 -16.23 -0.42
C ALA A 112 -17.53 -16.35 -1.51
N GLU A 113 -16.77 -15.28 -1.74
CA GLU A 113 -15.88 -15.14 -2.91
C GLU A 113 -14.50 -14.60 -2.53
N ILE A 114 -13.95 -14.98 -1.36
CA ILE A 114 -12.57 -14.60 -0.98
C ILE A 114 -11.62 -15.14 -2.04
N PRO A 115 -10.79 -14.28 -2.68
CA PRO A 115 -9.85 -14.72 -3.71
C PRO A 115 -8.87 -15.76 -3.18
N ARG A 116 -8.81 -16.92 -3.85
CA ARG A 116 -7.97 -18.06 -3.51
C ARG A 116 -7.02 -18.41 -4.63
N PHE A 117 -5.78 -18.71 -4.28
CA PHE A 117 -4.70 -19.00 -5.23
C PHE A 117 -3.96 -20.25 -4.78
N ASP A 118 -3.55 -21.09 -5.72
CA ASP A 118 -2.75 -22.26 -5.40
C ASP A 118 -1.26 -21.90 -5.27
N TYR A 119 -0.62 -22.35 -4.21
CA TYR A 119 0.78 -22.04 -3.89
C TYR A 119 1.74 -22.43 -5.03
N GLN A 120 1.61 -23.65 -5.60
CA GLN A 120 2.49 -24.12 -6.66
C GLN A 120 2.29 -23.33 -7.96
N THR A 121 1.04 -22.99 -8.26
CA THR A 121 0.71 -22.16 -9.42
C THR A 121 1.35 -20.79 -9.34
N LEU A 122 1.34 -20.13 -8.15
CA LEU A 122 2.01 -18.84 -7.95
C LEU A 122 3.52 -18.88 -8.17
N HIS A 123 4.17 -20.05 -7.93
CA HIS A 123 5.60 -20.21 -8.16
C HIS A 123 5.97 -20.53 -9.62
N SER A 124 5.03 -21.05 -10.40
CA SER A 124 5.30 -21.53 -11.76
C SER A 124 4.70 -20.69 -12.87
N ASP A 125 3.75 -19.80 -12.56
CA ASP A 125 3.02 -18.97 -13.53
C ASP A 125 3.04 -17.49 -13.12
N GLU A 126 3.77 -16.69 -13.89
CA GLU A 126 3.84 -15.22 -13.67
C GLU A 126 2.49 -14.52 -13.87
N SER A 127 1.59 -15.06 -14.68
CA SER A 127 0.25 -14.51 -14.86
C SER A 127 -0.60 -14.73 -13.60
N ALA A 128 -0.48 -15.89 -12.96
CA ALA A 128 -1.11 -16.17 -11.69
C ALA A 128 -0.52 -15.29 -10.57
N MET A 129 0.80 -15.12 -10.54
CA MET A 129 1.47 -14.22 -9.60
C MET A 129 0.99 -12.77 -9.78
N LEU A 130 0.87 -12.28 -11.02
CA LEU A 130 0.33 -10.96 -11.31
C LEU A 130 -1.10 -10.83 -10.80
N ALA A 131 -1.97 -11.80 -11.09
CA ALA A 131 -3.36 -11.78 -10.65
C ALA A 131 -3.48 -11.77 -9.12
N TRP A 132 -2.62 -12.53 -8.42
CA TRP A 132 -2.57 -12.51 -6.95
C TRP A 132 -2.09 -11.15 -6.41
N CYS A 133 -1.01 -10.58 -6.93
CA CYS A 133 -0.53 -9.25 -6.53
C CYS A 133 -1.62 -8.18 -6.76
N GLU A 134 -2.34 -8.25 -7.90
CA GLU A 134 -3.46 -7.35 -8.19
C GLU A 134 -4.63 -7.56 -7.21
N ALA A 135 -4.94 -8.78 -6.80
CA ALA A 135 -5.96 -9.03 -5.79
C ALA A 135 -5.56 -8.49 -4.41
N VAL A 136 -4.30 -8.64 -4.00
CA VAL A 136 -3.76 -8.02 -2.76
C VAL A 136 -3.88 -6.50 -2.83
N ARG A 137 -3.58 -5.89 -3.99
CA ARG A 137 -3.68 -4.45 -4.21
C ARG A 137 -5.13 -3.95 -4.17
N ASP A 138 -6.05 -4.62 -4.90
CA ASP A 138 -7.38 -4.10 -5.21
C ASP A 138 -8.45 -4.51 -4.20
N ILE A 139 -8.36 -5.72 -3.64
CA ILE A 139 -9.28 -6.30 -2.65
C ILE A 139 -8.70 -6.23 -1.24
N GLY A 140 -7.39 -6.45 -1.11
CA GLY A 140 -6.68 -6.37 0.16
C GLY A 140 -6.76 -7.62 1.03
N LEU A 141 -7.50 -8.64 0.64
CA LEU A 141 -7.60 -9.94 1.33
C LEU A 141 -7.51 -11.06 0.31
N THR A 142 -6.59 -11.99 0.50
CA THR A 142 -6.46 -13.21 -0.32
C THR A 142 -6.07 -14.41 0.53
N VAL A 143 -6.28 -15.60 0.01
CA VAL A 143 -5.81 -16.86 0.60
C VAL A 143 -4.96 -17.58 -0.43
N VAL A 144 -3.75 -17.99 -0.05
CA VAL A 144 -2.91 -18.90 -0.82
C VAL A 144 -3.06 -20.27 -0.20
N GLU A 145 -3.51 -21.24 -0.98
CA GLU A 145 -3.80 -22.61 -0.53
C GLU A 145 -2.64 -23.57 -0.85
N ASN A 146 -2.56 -24.67 -0.12
CA ASN A 146 -1.62 -25.76 -0.36
C ASN A 146 -0.14 -25.39 -0.16
N ALA A 147 0.18 -24.42 0.68
CA ALA A 147 1.57 -24.14 1.03
C ALA A 147 2.19 -25.31 1.82
N PRO A 148 3.49 -25.61 1.62
CA PRO A 148 4.19 -26.64 2.37
C PRO A 148 4.14 -26.39 3.88
N LEU A 149 3.91 -27.44 4.67
CA LEU A 149 3.84 -27.37 6.13
C LEU A 149 5.25 -27.36 6.76
N VAL A 150 6.05 -26.39 6.35
CA VAL A 150 7.44 -26.22 6.79
C VAL A 150 7.60 -24.86 7.45
N GLU A 151 8.22 -24.83 8.63
CA GLU A 151 8.53 -23.55 9.28
C GLU A 151 9.48 -22.72 8.39
N GLY A 152 9.22 -21.42 8.29
CA GLY A 152 9.95 -20.51 7.43
C GLY A 152 9.46 -20.48 5.96
N GLU A 153 8.49 -21.32 5.58
CA GLU A 153 7.96 -21.30 4.20
C GLU A 153 7.33 -19.98 3.83
N ILE A 154 6.70 -19.31 4.78
CA ILE A 154 6.10 -17.99 4.59
C ILE A 154 7.13 -16.92 4.21
N GLU A 155 8.36 -17.00 4.72
CA GLU A 155 9.45 -16.09 4.30
C GLU A 155 9.87 -16.40 2.86
N ARG A 156 10.06 -17.68 2.52
CA ARG A 156 10.39 -18.09 1.14
C ARG A 156 9.33 -17.65 0.15
N PHE A 157 8.05 -17.78 0.52
CA PHE A 157 6.96 -17.28 -0.30
C PHE A 157 7.04 -15.74 -0.46
N ALA A 158 7.21 -15.00 0.63
CA ALA A 158 7.35 -13.56 0.59
C ALA A 158 8.50 -13.10 -0.31
N GLU A 159 9.66 -13.78 -0.25
CA GLU A 159 10.84 -13.47 -1.05
C GLU A 159 10.64 -13.70 -2.55
N THR A 160 9.60 -14.42 -2.99
CA THR A 160 9.23 -14.49 -4.42
C THR A 160 8.61 -13.19 -4.93
N VAL A 161 8.14 -12.35 -4.03
CA VAL A 161 7.44 -11.09 -4.33
C VAL A 161 8.32 -9.89 -4.00
N ALA A 162 8.91 -9.89 -2.79
CA ALA A 162 9.51 -8.72 -2.17
C ALA A 162 10.54 -9.08 -1.11
N VAL A 163 11.14 -8.07 -0.50
CA VAL A 163 11.96 -8.22 0.69
C VAL A 163 11.08 -8.37 1.91
N VAL A 164 11.36 -9.39 2.74
CA VAL A 164 10.67 -9.56 4.02
C VAL A 164 11.05 -8.41 4.95
N ARG A 165 10.05 -7.73 5.48
CA ARG A 165 10.24 -6.63 6.43
C ARG A 165 10.52 -7.16 7.82
N GLU A 166 11.69 -6.82 8.36
CA GLU A 166 12.02 -7.08 9.76
C GLU A 166 11.31 -6.08 10.67
N THR A 167 10.73 -6.56 11.76
CA THR A 167 10.01 -5.76 12.75
C THR A 167 10.53 -6.06 14.14
N ILE A 168 9.92 -5.48 15.19
CA ILE A 168 10.22 -5.84 16.59
C ILE A 168 9.96 -7.34 16.88
N TYR A 169 9.20 -8.01 16.02
CA TYR A 169 8.94 -9.45 16.09
C TYR A 169 9.86 -10.29 15.19
N ASP A 170 10.98 -9.72 14.75
CA ASP A 170 11.89 -10.27 13.76
C ASP A 170 11.26 -10.36 12.35
N ARG A 171 11.84 -11.15 11.46
CA ARG A 171 11.33 -11.43 10.11
C ARG A 171 10.17 -12.44 10.14
N LEU A 172 10.21 -13.34 11.11
CA LEU A 172 9.27 -14.45 11.30
C LEU A 172 8.77 -14.48 12.74
N HIS A 173 7.48 -14.34 12.92
CA HIS A 173 6.84 -14.37 14.22
C HIS A 173 6.00 -15.64 14.38
N ASN A 174 6.23 -16.40 15.45
CA ASN A 174 5.47 -17.60 15.77
C ASN A 174 4.34 -17.29 16.76
N VAL A 175 3.13 -17.70 16.43
CA VAL A 175 1.98 -17.73 17.35
C VAL A 175 1.60 -19.19 17.56
N ARG A 176 1.91 -19.71 18.74
CA ARG A 176 1.62 -21.09 19.13
C ARG A 176 0.68 -21.11 20.32
N ALA A 177 -0.28 -22.00 20.27
CA ALA A 177 -1.09 -22.39 21.42
C ALA A 177 -0.96 -23.89 21.59
N THR A 178 -0.33 -24.30 22.69
CA THR A 178 -0.18 -25.71 23.08
C THR A 178 -1.05 -25.96 24.31
N PRO A 179 -1.87 -27.00 24.36
CA PRO A 179 -2.65 -27.34 25.54
C PRO A 179 -1.77 -27.43 26.80
N GLY A 180 -2.15 -26.70 27.85
CA GLY A 180 -1.43 -26.68 29.11
C GLY A 180 -0.24 -25.70 29.20
N GLU A 181 0.17 -25.04 28.10
CA GLU A 181 1.19 -23.99 28.08
C GLU A 181 0.53 -22.63 27.84
N TYR A 182 0.62 -21.75 28.82
CA TYR A 182 0.13 -20.38 28.68
C TYR A 182 1.29 -19.40 28.81
N ASN A 183 1.72 -18.82 27.72
CA ASN A 183 2.77 -17.81 27.71
C ASN A 183 2.30 -16.58 26.91
N ALA A 184 1.31 -15.86 27.45
CA ALA A 184 0.74 -14.71 26.80
C ALA A 184 1.54 -13.44 27.10
N TYR A 185 2.18 -12.88 26.10
CA TYR A 185 2.82 -11.57 26.15
C TYR A 185 1.98 -10.46 25.45
N ASN A 186 0.92 -10.87 24.72
CA ASN A 186 -0.08 -9.98 24.13
C ASN A 186 -1.43 -10.71 23.98
N VAL A 187 -2.51 -9.98 23.62
CA VAL A 187 -3.85 -10.55 23.44
C VAL A 187 -3.89 -11.60 22.32
N ALA A 188 -3.09 -11.44 21.26
CA ALA A 188 -3.04 -12.40 20.15
C ALA A 188 -2.54 -13.79 20.59
N SER A 189 -1.74 -13.84 21.66
CA SER A 189 -1.24 -15.08 22.27
C SER A 189 -2.20 -15.71 23.29
N THR A 190 -3.41 -15.15 23.45
CA THR A 190 -4.46 -15.67 24.34
C THR A 190 -5.51 -16.43 23.56
N THR A 191 -6.42 -17.11 24.26
CA THR A 191 -7.59 -17.80 23.67
C THR A 191 -8.79 -16.87 23.46
N LEU A 192 -8.70 -15.63 23.96
CA LEU A 192 -9.77 -14.65 23.84
C LEU A 192 -9.98 -14.22 22.40
N GLU A 193 -11.17 -13.72 22.11
CA GLU A 193 -11.45 -13.05 20.84
C GLU A 193 -10.47 -11.90 20.63
N LEU A 194 -9.88 -11.86 19.45
CA LEU A 194 -9.06 -10.75 19.00
C LEU A 194 -9.90 -9.90 18.03
N LYS A 195 -10.32 -8.74 18.51
CA LYS A 195 -11.18 -7.83 17.73
C LYS A 195 -10.48 -7.34 16.47
N PRO A 196 -11.23 -6.99 15.40
CA PRO A 196 -10.67 -6.47 14.17
C PRO A 196 -9.74 -5.28 14.42
N HIS A 197 -8.52 -5.36 13.91
CA HIS A 197 -7.47 -4.36 14.04
C HIS A 197 -6.50 -4.40 12.87
N THR A 198 -5.74 -3.34 12.68
CA THR A 198 -4.54 -3.33 11.83
C THR A 198 -3.30 -3.52 12.70
N ASP A 199 -2.32 -4.25 12.18
CA ASP A 199 -1.09 -4.50 12.92
C ASP A 199 -0.14 -3.30 12.89
N MET A 200 0.56 -3.13 14.01
CA MET A 200 1.66 -2.16 14.18
C MET A 200 1.29 -0.70 13.83
N PRO A 201 0.10 -0.19 14.23
CA PRO A 201 -0.23 1.22 14.04
C PRO A 201 0.70 2.15 14.82
N ASN A 202 1.47 1.61 15.76
CA ASN A 202 2.51 2.28 16.54
C ASN A 202 3.81 2.56 15.75
N TYR A 203 3.90 2.13 14.49
CA TYR A 203 4.92 2.58 13.55
C TYR A 203 4.41 3.78 12.74
N ASN A 204 5.27 4.76 12.47
CA ASN A 204 4.93 5.85 11.54
C ASN A 204 4.61 5.32 10.15
N ASN A 205 5.38 4.31 9.71
CA ASN A 205 5.12 3.56 8.49
C ASN A 205 4.85 2.08 8.87
N PRO A 206 3.59 1.68 9.10
CA PRO A 206 3.25 0.29 9.41
C PRO A 206 3.63 -0.64 8.26
N PRO A 207 3.85 -1.95 8.52
CA PRO A 207 3.98 -2.93 7.45
C PRO A 207 2.77 -2.88 6.51
N GLY A 208 3.05 -2.91 5.20
CA GLY A 208 1.98 -2.76 4.20
C GLY A 208 1.20 -4.03 3.96
N VAL A 209 1.86 -5.19 3.97
CA VAL A 209 1.24 -6.50 3.75
C VAL A 209 1.60 -7.42 4.90
N GLN A 210 0.58 -8.08 5.42
CA GLN A 210 0.71 -9.09 6.48
C GLN A 210 0.31 -10.45 5.93
N MET A 211 1.06 -11.46 6.32
CA MET A 211 0.81 -12.85 5.94
C MET A 211 0.74 -13.73 7.18
N PHE A 212 -0.18 -14.70 7.17
CA PHE A 212 -0.38 -15.70 8.22
C PHE A 212 -0.37 -17.09 7.63
N HIS A 213 0.66 -17.86 7.87
CA HIS A 213 0.74 -19.25 7.44
C HIS A 213 0.23 -20.18 8.54
N PHE A 214 -0.80 -20.95 8.25
CA PHE A 214 -1.45 -21.86 9.19
C PHE A 214 -0.78 -23.23 9.12
N LEU A 215 0.28 -23.44 9.90
CA LEU A 215 1.01 -24.72 9.96
C LEU A 215 0.19 -25.82 10.67
N VAL A 216 -0.57 -25.43 11.71
CA VAL A 216 -1.52 -26.30 12.42
C VAL A 216 -2.73 -25.46 12.82
N ASN A 217 -3.94 -25.94 12.56
CA ASN A 217 -5.18 -25.26 12.93
C ASN A 217 -6.30 -26.25 13.27
N GLU A 218 -6.09 -27.03 14.36
CA GLU A 218 -6.96 -28.13 14.80
C GLU A 218 -7.94 -27.72 15.90
N SER A 219 -7.70 -26.57 16.58
CA SER A 219 -8.55 -26.11 17.68
C SER A 219 -9.98 -25.82 17.24
N GLU A 220 -10.97 -26.05 18.11
CA GLU A 220 -12.36 -25.63 17.92
C GLU A 220 -12.48 -24.12 18.11
N GLY A 221 -13.24 -23.44 17.23
CA GLY A 221 -13.30 -21.98 17.15
C GLY A 221 -12.07 -21.38 16.46
N GLY A 222 -11.79 -20.12 16.70
CA GLY A 222 -10.64 -19.43 16.15
C GLY A 222 -10.75 -19.13 14.66
N GLU A 223 -11.97 -18.99 14.13
CA GLU A 223 -12.22 -18.49 12.80
C GLU A 223 -11.55 -17.12 12.64
N SER A 224 -10.93 -16.93 11.49
CA SER A 224 -10.40 -15.61 11.11
C SER A 224 -11.55 -14.67 10.79
N THR A 225 -11.40 -13.42 11.19
CA THR A 225 -12.34 -12.35 10.84
C THR A 225 -11.61 -11.27 10.06
N ALA A 226 -12.33 -10.62 9.13
CA ALA A 226 -11.78 -9.47 8.42
C ALA A 226 -12.85 -8.42 8.13
N VAL A 227 -12.41 -7.16 8.05
CA VAL A 227 -13.24 -5.98 7.73
C VAL A 227 -12.47 -5.09 6.77
N ASP A 228 -13.12 -4.62 5.70
CA ASP A 228 -12.56 -3.62 4.81
C ASP A 228 -12.67 -2.22 5.44
N GLY A 229 -11.58 -1.73 5.99
CA GLY A 229 -11.52 -0.41 6.59
C GLY A 229 -11.85 0.72 5.59
N PHE A 230 -11.51 0.53 4.30
CA PHE A 230 -11.83 1.53 3.27
C PHE A 230 -13.33 1.57 2.97
N LYS A 231 -14.02 0.43 2.98
CA LYS A 231 -15.49 0.39 2.90
C LYS A 231 -16.12 1.07 4.09
N VAL A 232 -15.66 0.75 5.31
CA VAL A 232 -16.16 1.38 6.54
C VAL A 232 -15.93 2.90 6.49
N ALA A 233 -14.76 3.35 6.07
CA ALA A 233 -14.44 4.78 5.96
C ALA A 233 -15.30 5.49 4.90
N ALA A 234 -15.53 4.87 3.74
CA ALA A 234 -16.38 5.42 2.69
C ALA A 234 -17.84 5.59 3.17
N ASP A 235 -18.38 4.59 3.86
CA ASP A 235 -19.73 4.65 4.41
C ASP A 235 -19.81 5.65 5.59
N LEU A 236 -18.74 5.77 6.39
CA LEU A 236 -18.65 6.80 7.43
C LEU A 236 -18.68 8.20 6.82
N LEU A 237 -17.90 8.43 5.75
CA LEU A 237 -17.90 9.71 5.04
C LEU A 237 -19.30 10.05 4.50
N ALA A 238 -20.00 9.08 3.95
CA ALA A 238 -21.36 9.28 3.44
C ALA A 238 -22.39 9.52 4.55
N ARG A 239 -22.23 8.87 5.71
CA ARG A 239 -23.16 8.92 6.83
C ARG A 239 -22.92 10.14 7.74
N ASP A 240 -21.67 10.43 8.04
CA ASP A 240 -21.24 11.47 8.99
C ASP A 240 -19.89 12.06 8.57
N PRO A 241 -19.91 13.03 7.61
CA PRO A 241 -18.68 13.68 7.13
C PRO A 241 -17.87 14.35 8.24
N GLN A 242 -18.53 14.83 9.31
CA GLN A 242 -17.85 15.47 10.44
C GLN A 242 -17.04 14.44 11.24
N ALA A 243 -17.63 13.28 11.53
CA ALA A 243 -16.90 12.19 12.18
C ALA A 243 -15.71 11.73 11.35
N TYR A 244 -15.90 11.55 10.03
CA TYR A 244 -14.80 11.22 9.11
C TYR A 244 -13.67 12.25 9.19
N GLN A 245 -14.00 13.55 9.07
CA GLN A 245 -13.01 14.63 9.13
C GLN A 245 -12.29 14.67 10.48
N THR A 246 -13.01 14.48 11.58
CA THR A 246 -12.41 14.40 12.92
C THR A 246 -11.37 13.27 13.00
N LEU A 247 -11.69 12.07 12.47
CA LEU A 247 -10.78 10.93 12.50
C LEU A 247 -9.63 11.04 11.47
N ALA A 248 -9.79 11.85 10.43
CA ALA A 248 -8.76 12.13 9.45
C ALA A 248 -7.77 13.24 9.88
N THR A 249 -8.15 14.07 10.85
CA THR A 249 -7.32 15.21 11.28
C THR A 249 -6.84 15.14 12.72
N THR A 250 -7.47 14.31 13.55
CA THR A 250 -7.08 14.18 14.96
C THR A 250 -6.09 13.02 15.12
N PRO A 251 -4.84 13.27 15.53
CA PRO A 251 -3.88 12.21 15.74
C PRO A 251 -4.22 11.38 17.00
N VAL A 252 -4.07 10.08 16.85
CA VAL A 252 -4.15 9.09 17.94
C VAL A 252 -2.76 8.56 18.20
N GLU A 253 -2.36 8.53 19.47
CA GLU A 253 -1.10 7.91 19.86
C GLU A 253 -1.30 6.40 19.99
N PHE A 254 -0.46 5.63 19.31
CA PHE A 254 -0.34 4.18 19.45
C PHE A 254 1.02 3.84 20.04
N ARG A 255 1.04 2.97 21.04
CA ARG A 255 2.30 2.58 21.70
C ARG A 255 2.32 1.09 21.99
N MET A 256 3.43 0.46 21.67
CA MET A 256 3.76 -0.89 22.09
C MET A 256 5.03 -0.86 22.90
N PHE A 257 4.94 -1.32 24.15
CA PHE A 257 6.05 -1.44 25.07
C PHE A 257 6.33 -2.91 25.39
N SER A 258 7.59 -3.32 25.26
CA SER A 258 8.05 -4.66 25.64
C SER A 258 9.50 -4.61 26.09
N SER A 259 10.05 -5.75 26.53
CA SER A 259 11.49 -5.86 26.84
C SER A 259 12.38 -5.65 25.61
N ARG A 260 11.84 -5.74 24.39
CA ARG A 260 12.57 -5.58 23.13
C ARG A 260 12.55 -4.15 22.59
N GLY A 261 11.63 -3.32 23.07
CA GLY A 261 11.55 -1.92 22.63
C GLY A 261 10.30 -1.20 23.10
N ASP A 262 10.32 0.12 22.91
CA ASP A 262 9.22 1.03 23.16
C ASP A 262 8.96 1.83 21.88
N ILE A 263 7.98 1.40 21.10
CA ILE A 263 7.70 1.96 19.79
C ILE A 263 6.35 2.67 19.83
N GLN A 264 6.35 3.93 19.49
CA GLN A 264 5.16 4.77 19.48
C GLN A 264 5.08 5.63 18.21
N SER A 265 3.87 5.90 17.80
CA SER A 265 3.57 6.85 16.71
C SER A 265 2.32 7.66 17.08
N SER A 266 2.17 8.82 16.46
CA SER A 266 0.98 9.67 16.59
C SER A 266 0.51 10.03 15.19
N ASN A 267 -0.60 9.41 14.77
CA ASN A 267 -1.13 9.55 13.41
C ASN A 267 -2.67 9.54 13.45
N PRO A 268 -3.35 10.18 12.49
CA PRO A 268 -4.79 10.00 12.32
C PRO A 268 -5.17 8.53 12.06
N LEU A 269 -6.39 8.14 12.43
CA LEU A 269 -6.93 6.82 12.07
C LEU A 269 -7.12 6.68 10.56
N LEU A 270 -7.53 7.75 9.90
CA LEU A 270 -7.74 7.85 8.46
C LEU A 270 -6.66 8.77 7.87
N THR A 271 -5.64 8.21 7.24
CA THR A 271 -4.61 9.02 6.60
C THR A 271 -4.94 9.17 5.12
N LEU A 272 -5.04 10.42 4.67
CA LEU A 272 -5.31 10.76 3.27
C LEU A 272 -4.01 11.00 2.52
N ASP A 273 -4.01 10.74 1.22
CA ASP A 273 -2.94 11.13 0.33
C ASP A 273 -3.04 12.60 -0.09
N HIS A 274 -2.16 13.06 -0.98
CA HIS A 274 -2.13 14.44 -1.47
C HIS A 274 -3.34 14.83 -2.33
N SER A 275 -4.09 13.85 -2.85
CA SER A 275 -5.33 14.07 -3.61
C SER A 275 -6.58 14.05 -2.72
N GLY A 276 -6.42 13.74 -1.44
CA GLY A 276 -7.51 13.62 -0.47
C GLY A 276 -8.16 12.24 -0.45
N GLU A 277 -7.60 11.26 -1.14
CA GLU A 277 -8.07 9.87 -1.12
C GLU A 277 -7.51 9.14 0.10
N LEU A 278 -8.31 8.21 0.66
CA LEU A 278 -7.88 7.40 1.80
C LEU A 278 -6.73 6.46 1.39
N ASN A 279 -5.60 6.61 2.06
CA ASN A 279 -4.38 5.84 1.79
C ASN A 279 -4.05 4.84 2.90
N VAL A 280 -4.30 5.18 4.17
CA VAL A 280 -4.04 4.28 5.30
C VAL A 280 -5.18 4.35 6.31
N PHE A 281 -5.68 3.18 6.66
CA PHE A 281 -6.61 2.96 7.76
C PHE A 281 -5.86 2.35 8.94
N ARG A 282 -5.79 3.05 10.08
CA ARG A 282 -5.15 2.57 11.33
C ARG A 282 -6.21 2.37 12.40
N PHE A 283 -6.24 1.17 12.98
CA PHE A 283 -7.15 0.91 14.09
C PHE A 283 -6.64 -0.23 14.97
N SER A 284 -6.43 0.05 16.25
CA SER A 284 -6.14 -0.97 17.26
C SER A 284 -6.48 -0.43 18.64
N ASN A 285 -7.56 -0.91 19.22
CA ASN A 285 -7.92 -0.54 20.59
C ASN A 285 -6.89 -1.00 21.63
N GLN A 286 -6.15 -2.07 21.33
CA GLN A 286 -5.16 -2.63 22.23
C GLN A 286 -3.93 -1.74 22.40
N LEU A 287 -3.58 -0.96 21.37
CA LEU A 287 -2.38 -0.14 21.33
C LEU A 287 -2.67 1.36 21.44
N ALA A 288 -3.94 1.77 21.27
CA ALA A 288 -4.35 3.17 21.39
C ALA A 288 -4.11 3.69 22.81
N GLN A 289 -3.46 4.83 22.91
CA GLN A 289 -3.19 5.52 24.16
C GLN A 289 -4.30 6.55 24.45
N PRO A 290 -4.41 7.04 25.70
CA PRO A 290 -5.35 8.10 26.04
C PRO A 290 -5.20 9.31 25.10
N ALA A 291 -6.31 9.81 24.57
CA ALA A 291 -6.31 10.94 23.64
C ALA A 291 -5.71 12.19 24.29
N ARG A 292 -4.77 12.85 23.61
CA ARG A 292 -4.10 14.09 24.04
C ARG A 292 -4.52 15.24 23.15
N ILE A 293 -5.78 15.62 23.25
CA ILE A 293 -6.43 16.69 22.48
C ILE A 293 -7.07 17.71 23.42
N SER A 294 -7.56 18.83 22.92
CA SER A 294 -8.20 19.84 23.76
C SER A 294 -9.52 19.34 24.35
N ALA A 295 -9.94 19.90 25.49
CA ALA A 295 -11.19 19.54 26.13
C ALA A 295 -12.41 19.75 25.23
N GLU A 296 -12.37 20.79 24.37
CA GLU A 296 -13.43 21.13 23.44
C GLU A 296 -13.59 20.08 22.33
N GLN A 297 -12.48 19.44 21.92
CA GLN A 297 -12.48 18.41 20.89
C GLN A 297 -12.84 17.02 21.42
N MET A 298 -12.70 16.80 22.72
CA MET A 298 -12.78 15.47 23.34
C MET A 298 -14.09 14.74 23.07
N SER A 299 -15.22 15.43 23.24
CA SER A 299 -16.55 14.83 23.07
C SER A 299 -16.80 14.41 21.61
N GLU A 300 -16.42 15.26 20.66
CA GLU A 300 -16.59 14.97 19.24
C GLU A 300 -15.65 13.85 18.79
N PHE A 301 -14.40 13.86 19.25
CA PHE A 301 -13.46 12.79 18.94
C PHE A 301 -13.99 11.43 19.41
N TYR A 302 -14.43 11.31 20.67
CA TYR A 302 -14.96 10.04 21.17
C TYR A 302 -16.27 9.64 20.50
N ARG A 303 -17.12 10.59 20.13
CA ARG A 303 -18.32 10.31 19.33
C ARG A 303 -17.95 9.67 18.00
N ALA A 304 -17.01 10.27 17.27
CA ALA A 304 -16.53 9.77 15.99
C ALA A 304 -15.82 8.41 16.13
N TYR A 305 -14.97 8.25 17.14
CA TYR A 305 -14.24 7.01 17.41
C TYR A 305 -15.17 5.85 17.77
N GLN A 306 -16.20 6.10 18.60
CA GLN A 306 -17.22 5.11 18.95
C GLN A 306 -18.06 4.71 17.73
N LEU A 307 -18.46 5.67 16.90
CA LEU A 307 -19.19 5.38 15.67
C LEU A 307 -18.39 4.49 14.73
N LEU A 308 -17.09 4.82 14.53
CA LEU A 308 -16.19 3.99 13.72
C LEU A 308 -16.08 2.57 14.29
N GLY A 309 -15.85 2.44 15.61
CA GLY A 309 -15.77 1.15 16.28
C GLY A 309 -17.05 0.32 16.16
N GLN A 310 -18.22 0.94 16.26
CA GLN A 310 -19.51 0.28 16.05
C GLN A 310 -19.67 -0.23 14.60
N MET A 311 -19.23 0.56 13.61
CA MET A 311 -19.29 0.14 12.21
C MET A 311 -18.32 -1.02 11.93
N ILE A 312 -17.12 -1.01 12.52
CA ILE A 312 -16.16 -2.13 12.39
C ILE A 312 -16.72 -3.44 12.95
N GLU A 313 -17.48 -3.38 14.04
CA GLU A 313 -18.07 -4.55 14.70
C GLU A 313 -19.41 -4.98 14.06
N ASP A 314 -19.97 -4.16 13.17
CA ASP A 314 -21.27 -4.47 12.53
C ASP A 314 -21.13 -5.69 11.60
N PRO A 315 -21.99 -6.71 11.76
CA PRO A 315 -21.96 -7.93 10.94
C PRO A 315 -22.08 -7.70 9.43
N SER A 316 -22.57 -6.55 8.98
CA SER A 316 -22.66 -6.23 7.55
C SER A 316 -21.30 -5.94 6.90
N TYR A 317 -20.30 -5.56 7.68
CA TYR A 317 -18.91 -5.33 7.23
C TYR A 317 -18.01 -6.52 7.52
N LYS A 318 -18.30 -7.30 8.55
CA LYS A 318 -17.42 -8.35 9.05
C LYS A 318 -17.67 -9.68 8.32
N ILE A 319 -16.60 -10.28 7.79
CA ILE A 319 -16.58 -11.64 7.30
C ILE A 319 -15.90 -12.57 8.30
N GLU A 320 -16.33 -13.83 8.33
CA GLU A 320 -15.77 -14.89 9.17
C GLU A 320 -15.50 -16.13 8.32
N PHE A 321 -14.32 -16.69 8.43
CA PHE A 321 -13.92 -17.85 7.64
C PHE A 321 -12.88 -18.70 8.35
N ARG A 322 -12.93 -19.99 8.10
CA ARG A 322 -11.96 -20.94 8.64
C ARG A 322 -10.80 -21.12 7.69
N MET A 323 -9.58 -20.90 8.19
CA MET A 323 -8.35 -21.23 7.49
C MET A 323 -8.01 -22.71 7.69
N LYS A 324 -7.56 -23.38 6.65
CA LYS A 324 -7.08 -24.75 6.70
C LYS A 324 -5.59 -24.78 7.03
N THR A 325 -5.11 -25.90 7.55
CA THR A 325 -3.68 -26.21 7.61
C THR A 325 -3.09 -26.17 6.19
N GLY A 326 -2.01 -25.42 6.00
CA GLY A 326 -1.39 -25.16 4.70
C GLY A 326 -1.89 -23.91 3.98
N ASP A 327 -2.86 -23.19 4.54
CA ASP A 327 -3.29 -21.90 3.96
C ASP A 327 -2.37 -20.76 4.44
N ILE A 328 -2.14 -19.78 3.56
CA ILE A 328 -1.55 -18.49 3.90
C ILE A 328 -2.62 -17.42 3.66
N MET A 329 -3.11 -16.80 4.73
CA MET A 329 -3.94 -15.59 4.64
C MET A 329 -3.04 -14.38 4.41
N VAL A 330 -3.38 -13.55 3.43
CA VAL A 330 -2.63 -12.33 3.11
C VAL A 330 -3.56 -11.14 3.16
N THR A 331 -3.16 -10.11 3.90
CA THR A 331 -3.95 -8.87 4.05
C THR A 331 -3.12 -7.65 3.70
N ASN A 332 -3.74 -6.69 3.03
CA ASN A 332 -3.24 -5.31 2.97
C ASN A 332 -3.50 -4.66 4.34
N ASN A 333 -2.48 -4.62 5.18
CA ASN A 333 -2.56 -4.13 6.55
C ASN A 333 -2.80 -2.61 6.66
N LEU A 334 -2.62 -1.87 5.56
CA LEU A 334 -2.95 -0.44 5.51
C LEU A 334 -4.44 -0.19 5.26
N ARG A 335 -5.24 -1.27 5.08
CA ARG A 335 -6.65 -1.22 4.70
C ARG A 335 -7.51 -2.19 5.48
N VAL A 336 -7.12 -3.46 5.51
CA VAL A 336 -7.94 -4.56 6.05
C VAL A 336 -7.65 -4.76 7.52
N LEU A 337 -8.69 -4.64 8.33
CA LEU A 337 -8.64 -5.05 9.72
C LEU A 337 -8.84 -6.57 9.77
N HIS A 338 -7.99 -7.24 10.52
CA HIS A 338 -8.08 -8.67 10.76
C HIS A 338 -8.32 -8.94 12.24
N GLY A 339 -8.90 -10.10 12.52
CA GLY A 339 -9.17 -10.54 13.87
C GLY A 339 -9.37 -12.05 13.92
N ARG A 340 -9.81 -12.52 15.06
CA ARG A 340 -10.03 -13.95 15.29
C ARG A 340 -11.06 -14.14 16.40
N ASN A 341 -12.01 -15.05 16.18
CA ASN A 341 -12.91 -15.49 17.25
C ASN A 341 -12.15 -16.19 18.37
N SER A 342 -12.74 -16.29 19.55
CA SER A 342 -12.20 -17.11 20.63
C SER A 342 -12.08 -18.58 20.21
N TYR A 343 -11.16 -19.32 20.81
CA TYR A 343 -10.98 -20.75 20.55
C TYR A 343 -10.69 -21.51 21.87
N ASP A 344 -10.97 -22.82 21.86
CA ASP A 344 -10.60 -23.68 22.96
C ASP A 344 -9.19 -24.26 22.76
N ALA A 345 -8.24 -23.83 23.59
CA ALA A 345 -6.86 -24.32 23.54
C ALA A 345 -6.70 -25.81 23.89
N ASN A 346 -7.73 -26.41 24.52
CA ASN A 346 -7.69 -27.84 24.89
C ASN A 346 -8.28 -28.75 23.78
N SER A 347 -8.93 -28.18 22.75
CA SER A 347 -9.58 -28.94 21.68
C SER A 347 -8.65 -29.38 20.57
N GLY A 348 -7.45 -28.77 20.44
CA GLY A 348 -6.47 -29.08 19.40
C GLY A 348 -5.32 -28.10 19.35
N ALA A 349 -4.26 -28.48 18.65
CA ALA A 349 -3.08 -27.65 18.48
C ALA A 349 -3.32 -26.51 17.48
N ARG A 350 -2.65 -25.38 17.71
CA ARG A 350 -2.67 -24.23 16.80
C ARG A 350 -1.27 -23.63 16.70
N HIS A 351 -0.76 -23.55 15.46
CA HIS A 351 0.53 -22.94 15.15
C HIS A 351 0.44 -22.13 13.86
N LEU A 352 0.70 -20.83 13.97
CA LEU A 352 0.82 -19.93 12.84
C LEU A 352 2.21 -19.30 12.83
N GLN A 353 2.68 -19.01 11.63
CA GLN A 353 3.79 -18.11 11.40
C GLN A 353 3.32 -16.85 10.68
N LEU A 354 3.85 -15.71 11.10
CA LEU A 354 3.55 -14.40 10.53
C LEU A 354 4.81 -13.81 9.91
N SER A 355 4.64 -13.12 8.80
CA SER A 355 5.67 -12.31 8.17
C SER A 355 5.04 -11.08 7.51
N TYR A 356 5.88 -10.09 7.21
CA TYR A 356 5.42 -8.82 6.67
C TYR A 356 6.25 -8.41 5.45
N MET A 357 5.62 -7.63 4.54
CA MET A 357 6.25 -6.94 3.42
C MET A 357 5.78 -5.49 3.37
N ASP A 358 6.50 -4.65 2.65
CA ASP A 358 6.00 -3.32 2.32
C ASP A 358 5.03 -3.40 1.12
N PHE A 359 4.01 -2.54 1.13
CA PHE A 359 3.01 -2.53 0.05
C PHE A 359 3.61 -2.04 -1.27
N ASP A 360 4.59 -1.16 -1.20
CA ASP A 360 5.34 -0.66 -2.35
C ASP A 360 6.01 -1.78 -3.15
N ASP A 361 6.45 -2.85 -2.47
CA ASP A 361 7.08 -4.00 -3.11
C ASP A 361 6.08 -4.80 -3.95
N VAL A 362 4.83 -4.96 -3.46
CA VAL A 362 3.75 -5.59 -4.24
C VAL A 362 3.45 -4.75 -5.49
N LEU A 363 3.39 -3.42 -5.36
CA LEU A 363 3.21 -2.52 -6.50
C LEU A 363 4.38 -2.60 -7.49
N SER A 364 5.62 -2.69 -6.96
CA SER A 364 6.83 -2.91 -7.76
C SER A 364 6.73 -4.23 -8.55
N ARG A 365 6.34 -5.33 -7.87
CA ARG A 365 6.18 -6.63 -8.52
C ARG A 365 5.16 -6.60 -9.67
N ILE A 366 4.03 -5.90 -9.47
CA ILE A 366 3.03 -5.69 -10.54
C ILE A 366 3.66 -4.98 -11.74
N ARG A 367 4.43 -3.90 -11.53
CA ARG A 367 5.07 -3.17 -12.62
C ARG A 367 6.05 -4.05 -13.39
N MET A 368 6.88 -4.80 -12.69
CA MET A 368 7.86 -5.72 -13.30
C MET A 368 7.18 -6.81 -14.14
N LEU A 369 6.14 -7.46 -13.60
CA LEU A 369 5.41 -8.51 -14.30
C LEU A 369 4.69 -7.98 -15.54
N LYS A 370 4.07 -6.79 -15.46
CA LYS A 370 3.42 -6.17 -16.62
C LYS A 370 4.43 -5.75 -17.70
N GLN A 371 5.59 -5.24 -17.29
CA GLN A 371 6.66 -4.90 -18.22
C GLN A 371 7.17 -6.14 -18.96
N ALA A 372 7.39 -7.25 -18.27
CA ALA A 372 7.79 -8.51 -18.88
C ALA A 372 6.75 -9.02 -19.90
N GLN A 373 5.46 -8.93 -19.59
CA GLN A 373 4.37 -9.32 -20.50
C GLN A 373 4.25 -8.42 -21.73
N SER A 374 4.59 -7.13 -21.63
CA SER A 374 4.54 -6.19 -22.76
C SER A 374 5.74 -6.29 -23.70
N GLY A 375 6.76 -7.08 -23.37
CA GLY A 375 7.99 -7.19 -24.15
C GLY A 375 8.85 -5.91 -24.18
N ALA A 376 8.56 -4.96 -23.31
CA ALA A 376 9.31 -3.72 -23.16
C ALA A 376 10.42 -3.94 -22.10
N SER A 377 11.59 -4.37 -22.59
CA SER A 377 12.84 -4.43 -21.81
C SER A 377 13.78 -3.29 -22.20
#